data_f0351b0773df63648b4db33a635731b5
#
_entry.id   f0351b0773df63648b4db33a635731b5
#
_cell.length_a   1.000
_cell.length_b   1.000
_cell.length_c   1.000
_cell.angle_alpha   90.00
_cell.angle_beta   90.00
_cell.angle_gamma   90.00
#
_symmetry.space_group_name_H-M   'P 1'
#
loop_
_entity.id
_entity.type
_entity.pdbx_description
1 polymer ?
#
loop_
_entity_poly.entity_id
_entity_poly.type
_entity_poly.pdbx_seq_one_letter_code
_entity_poly.pdbx_strand_id
1 'polypeptide(L)'
;MADHPEPPLTRIQQKNRDLILQGALSVFSVNGFRGATIDQIAEAAGLSKPNVLYYFASKDDIHKSLLTTLLDMWLAPMIRIDPGGDPLEEVMAYVRAKLDMSRRYPRESRLFAYEILQGEPHLTEILGGRLRNIVDRAAAILQGWMDDGHLAAIEPRHLIFSIWALTQHYADFDVQVRAVLGPGHDPFDEAGPFLDNLFRKMLGV
;
A
#
# COMPACT_ATOMS: atom_id res chain seq x y z
N MET A 1 23.54 4.61 -27.50
CA MET A 1 22.40 5.54 -27.61
C MET A 1 22.27 6.17 -26.24
N ALA A 2 22.42 7.48 -26.14
CA ALA A 2 22.31 8.18 -24.86
C ALA A 2 20.85 8.19 -24.42
N ASP A 3 20.61 7.63 -23.25
CA ASP A 3 19.33 7.68 -22.54
C ASP A 3 19.13 9.13 -22.07
N HIS A 4 18.41 9.91 -22.86
CA HIS A 4 17.99 11.24 -22.43
C HIS A 4 16.80 11.04 -21.47
N PRO A 5 16.90 11.46 -20.21
CA PRO A 5 15.76 11.40 -19.31
C PRO A 5 14.59 12.19 -19.92
N GLU A 6 13.44 11.56 -20.02
CA GLU A 6 12.22 12.24 -20.47
C GLU A 6 11.97 13.50 -19.61
N PRO A 7 11.59 14.62 -20.24
CA PRO A 7 11.33 15.85 -19.49
C PRO A 7 10.19 15.62 -18.46
N PRO A 8 10.28 16.24 -17.28
CA PRO A 8 9.25 16.10 -16.26
C PRO A 8 7.88 16.51 -16.80
N LEU A 9 6.87 15.72 -16.45
CA LEU A 9 5.49 15.97 -16.87
C LEU A 9 5.05 17.38 -16.43
N THR A 10 4.33 18.07 -17.30
CA THR A 10 3.68 19.33 -16.92
C THR A 10 2.59 19.07 -15.86
N ARG A 11 2.19 20.12 -15.13
CA ARG A 11 1.11 20.01 -14.12
C ARG A 11 -0.20 19.47 -14.71
N ILE A 12 -0.52 19.82 -15.95
CA ILE A 12 -1.73 19.34 -16.65
C ILE A 12 -1.58 17.85 -16.97
N GLN A 13 -0.42 17.44 -17.47
CA GLN A 13 -0.15 16.03 -17.78
C GLN A 13 -0.21 15.17 -16.50
N GLN A 14 0.38 15.63 -15.40
CA GLN A 14 0.30 14.92 -14.13
C GLN A 14 -1.15 14.78 -13.67
N LYS A 15 -1.94 15.86 -13.69
CA LYS A 15 -3.37 15.83 -13.34
C LYS A 15 -4.15 14.82 -14.18
N ASN A 16 -3.91 14.75 -15.48
CA ASN A 16 -4.60 13.81 -16.35
C ASN A 16 -4.19 12.36 -16.06
N ARG A 17 -2.90 12.10 -15.79
CA ARG A 17 -2.45 10.77 -15.35
C ARG A 17 -3.14 10.35 -14.06
N ASP A 18 -3.23 11.23 -13.08
CA ASP A 18 -3.89 10.96 -11.81
C ASP A 18 -5.39 10.66 -12.01
N LEU A 19 -6.09 11.40 -12.88
CA LEU A 19 -7.49 11.12 -13.24
C LEU A 19 -7.65 9.74 -13.88
N ILE A 20 -6.75 9.36 -14.78
CA ILE A 20 -6.77 8.04 -15.43
C ILE A 20 -6.55 6.93 -14.39
N LEU A 21 -5.59 7.08 -13.47
CA LEU A 21 -5.32 6.10 -12.43
C LEU A 21 -6.49 5.98 -11.43
N GLN A 22 -7.17 7.08 -11.10
CA GLN A 22 -8.40 7.05 -10.28
C GLN A 22 -9.56 6.35 -11.00
N GLY A 23 -9.75 6.63 -12.29
CA GLY A 23 -10.72 5.92 -13.13
C GLY A 23 -10.39 4.42 -13.22
N ALA A 24 -9.13 4.08 -13.43
CA ALA A 24 -8.66 2.70 -13.48
C ALA A 24 -8.89 1.96 -12.14
N LEU A 25 -8.59 2.59 -11.01
CA LEU A 25 -8.89 2.04 -9.68
C LEU A 25 -10.39 1.73 -9.54
N SER A 26 -11.24 2.63 -9.97
CA SER A 26 -12.70 2.43 -9.91
C SER A 26 -13.16 1.25 -10.77
N VAL A 27 -12.64 1.14 -11.98
CA VAL A 27 -13.02 0.09 -12.94
C VAL A 27 -12.43 -1.27 -12.53
N PHE A 28 -11.14 -1.33 -12.17
CA PHE A 28 -10.49 -2.58 -11.77
C PHE A 28 -11.05 -3.14 -10.45
N SER A 29 -11.42 -2.28 -9.51
CA SER A 29 -12.01 -2.72 -8.22
C SER A 29 -13.35 -3.43 -8.38
N VAL A 30 -14.08 -3.15 -9.46
CA VAL A 30 -15.41 -3.74 -9.72
C VAL A 30 -15.32 -4.91 -10.69
N ASN A 31 -14.58 -4.73 -11.80
CA ASN A 31 -14.58 -5.66 -12.93
C ASN A 31 -13.35 -6.60 -12.94
N GLY A 32 -12.39 -6.37 -12.06
CA GLY A 32 -11.05 -6.98 -12.13
C GLY A 32 -10.28 -6.52 -13.36
N PHE A 33 -9.02 -6.92 -13.46
CA PHE A 33 -8.18 -6.57 -14.62
C PHE A 33 -8.76 -7.13 -15.93
N ARG A 34 -9.20 -8.40 -15.95
CA ARG A 34 -9.67 -9.07 -17.17
C ARG A 34 -10.98 -8.48 -17.72
N GLY A 35 -11.92 -8.11 -16.82
CA GLY A 35 -13.22 -7.57 -17.18
C GLY A 35 -13.22 -6.07 -17.51
N ALA A 36 -12.14 -5.36 -17.20
CA ALA A 36 -12.00 -3.93 -17.45
C ALA A 36 -11.59 -3.63 -18.90
N THR A 37 -12.09 -2.50 -19.42
CA THR A 37 -11.73 -1.97 -20.74
C THR A 37 -11.19 -0.56 -20.64
N ILE A 38 -10.37 -0.13 -21.63
CA ILE A 38 -9.87 1.25 -21.70
C ILE A 38 -11.03 2.24 -21.88
N ASP A 39 -12.11 1.87 -22.55
CA ASP A 39 -13.28 2.73 -22.72
C ASP A 39 -13.95 3.03 -21.38
N GLN A 40 -14.13 2.02 -20.52
CA GLN A 40 -14.66 2.21 -19.16
C GLN A 40 -13.73 3.08 -18.30
N ILE A 41 -12.41 2.89 -18.42
CA ILE A 41 -11.44 3.71 -17.70
C ILE A 41 -11.49 5.17 -18.17
N ALA A 42 -11.59 5.40 -19.49
CA ALA A 42 -11.71 6.72 -20.07
C ALA A 42 -12.99 7.44 -19.60
N GLU A 43 -14.12 6.73 -19.60
CA GLU A 43 -15.40 7.23 -19.08
C GLU A 43 -15.30 7.60 -17.60
N ALA A 44 -14.74 6.68 -16.77
CA ALA A 44 -14.56 6.92 -15.35
C ALA A 44 -13.59 8.07 -15.03
N ALA A 45 -12.60 8.32 -15.90
CA ALA A 45 -11.65 9.42 -15.79
C ALA A 45 -12.21 10.76 -16.32
N GLY A 46 -13.36 10.76 -16.99
CA GLY A 46 -13.90 11.93 -17.68
C GLY A 46 -13.06 12.37 -18.89
N LEU A 47 -12.38 11.43 -19.55
CA LEU A 47 -11.49 11.66 -20.68
C LEU A 47 -11.92 10.83 -21.89
N SER A 48 -11.46 11.23 -23.09
CA SER A 48 -11.64 10.40 -24.29
C SER A 48 -10.61 9.25 -24.31
N LYS A 49 -10.97 8.12 -24.94
CA LYS A 49 -10.06 6.98 -25.13
C LYS A 49 -8.73 7.38 -25.81
N PRO A 50 -8.71 8.19 -26.88
CA PRO A 50 -7.46 8.67 -27.44
C PRO A 50 -6.61 9.45 -26.44
N ASN A 51 -7.24 10.22 -25.56
CA ASN A 51 -6.53 10.96 -24.52
C ASN A 51 -5.91 10.00 -23.47
N VAL A 52 -6.61 8.96 -23.06
CA VAL A 52 -6.04 7.91 -22.19
C VAL A 52 -4.83 7.24 -22.87
N LEU A 53 -4.97 6.85 -24.14
CA LEU A 53 -3.90 6.20 -24.93
C LEU A 53 -2.71 7.11 -25.24
N TYR A 54 -2.85 8.42 -25.10
CA TYR A 54 -1.73 9.35 -25.14
C TYR A 54 -0.83 9.21 -23.90
N TYR A 55 -1.42 8.93 -22.72
CA TYR A 55 -0.68 8.82 -21.45
C TYR A 55 -0.22 7.41 -21.15
N PHE A 56 -0.93 6.40 -21.61
CA PHE A 56 -0.68 4.98 -21.32
C PHE A 56 -0.86 4.15 -22.59
N ALA A 57 0.17 3.39 -22.95
CA ALA A 57 0.19 2.63 -24.20
C ALA A 57 -0.85 1.50 -24.22
N SER A 58 -1.24 0.97 -23.04
CA SER A 58 -2.14 -0.17 -22.94
C SER A 58 -2.86 -0.21 -21.58
N LYS A 59 -3.84 -1.11 -21.46
CA LYS A 59 -4.50 -1.43 -20.19
C LYS A 59 -3.50 -2.00 -19.16
N ASP A 60 -2.55 -2.81 -19.61
CA ASP A 60 -1.48 -3.35 -18.78
C ASP A 60 -0.59 -2.25 -18.22
N ASP A 61 -0.27 -1.24 -19.02
CA ASP A 61 0.54 -0.10 -18.58
C ASP A 61 -0.18 0.75 -17.52
N ILE A 62 -1.50 0.98 -17.71
CA ILE A 62 -2.33 1.63 -16.69
C ILE A 62 -2.34 0.81 -15.40
N HIS A 63 -2.54 -0.49 -15.48
CA HIS A 63 -2.60 -1.40 -14.34
C HIS A 63 -1.28 -1.42 -13.57
N LYS A 64 -0.16 -1.60 -14.28
CA LYS A 64 1.19 -1.57 -13.72
C LYS A 64 1.50 -0.25 -13.01
N SER A 65 1.16 0.86 -13.65
CA SER A 65 1.34 2.20 -13.07
C SER A 65 0.48 2.40 -11.82
N LEU A 66 -0.77 1.93 -11.82
CA LEU A 66 -1.64 1.98 -10.66
C LEU A 66 -1.06 1.17 -9.50
N LEU A 67 -0.68 -0.09 -9.73
CA LEU A 67 -0.13 -0.95 -8.69
C LEU A 67 1.19 -0.40 -8.12
N THR A 68 2.04 0.19 -8.97
CA THR A 68 3.26 0.86 -8.53
C THR A 68 2.94 2.05 -7.62
N THR A 69 1.96 2.87 -8.01
CA THR A 69 1.52 4.03 -7.20
C THR A 69 0.96 3.59 -5.85
N LEU A 70 0.17 2.52 -5.82
CA LEU A 70 -0.36 1.96 -4.57
C LEU A 70 0.75 1.41 -3.68
N LEU A 71 1.72 0.69 -4.24
CA LEU A 71 2.86 0.19 -3.49
C LEU A 71 3.67 1.35 -2.88
N ASP A 72 3.95 2.39 -3.66
CA ASP A 72 4.66 3.58 -3.18
C ASP A 72 3.95 4.26 -2.01
N MET A 73 2.62 4.38 -2.11
CA MET A 73 1.79 4.89 -1.03
C MET A 73 1.92 4.00 0.23
N TRP A 74 1.81 2.67 0.09
CA TRP A 74 1.91 1.73 1.21
C TRP A 74 3.29 1.69 1.87
N LEU A 75 4.35 1.96 1.12
CA LEU A 75 5.73 1.95 1.62
C LEU A 75 6.16 3.29 2.23
N ALA A 76 5.48 4.38 1.92
CA ALA A 76 5.86 5.70 2.38
C ALA A 76 6.01 5.84 3.91
N PRO A 77 5.15 5.24 4.78
CA PRO A 77 5.36 5.29 6.21
C PRO A 77 6.62 4.55 6.69
N MET A 78 6.96 3.42 6.06
CA MET A 78 8.15 2.64 6.39
C MET A 78 9.44 3.39 6.01
N ILE A 79 9.44 4.08 4.88
CA ILE A 79 10.58 4.89 4.42
C ILE A 79 10.89 6.03 5.41
N ARG A 80 9.87 6.51 6.14
CA ARG A 80 9.97 7.62 7.08
C ARG A 80 10.42 7.23 8.48
N ILE A 81 10.61 5.94 8.78
CA ILE A 81 11.16 5.49 10.07
C ILE A 81 12.52 6.18 10.28
N ASP A 82 12.64 6.94 11.39
CA ASP A 82 13.85 7.67 11.74
C ASP A 82 14.72 6.80 12.66
N PRO A 83 15.93 6.40 12.20
CA PRO A 83 16.85 5.62 13.04
C PRO A 83 17.27 6.34 14.35
N GLY A 84 17.19 7.68 14.38
CA GLY A 84 17.50 8.50 15.55
C GLY A 84 16.31 8.83 16.46
N GLY A 85 15.10 8.38 16.09
CA GLY A 85 13.89 8.57 16.87
C GLY A 85 13.79 7.63 18.08
N ASP A 86 12.71 7.79 18.87
CA ASP A 86 12.38 6.84 19.94
C ASP A 86 11.94 5.50 19.30
N PRO A 87 12.65 4.37 19.56
CA PRO A 87 12.41 3.11 18.89
C PRO A 87 10.98 2.61 18.98
N LEU A 88 10.36 2.70 20.17
CA LEU A 88 9.00 2.24 20.36
C LEU A 88 8.00 3.15 19.63
N GLU A 89 8.15 4.47 19.78
CA GLU A 89 7.23 5.41 19.14
C GLU A 89 7.35 5.42 17.61
N GLU A 90 8.53 5.18 17.05
CA GLU A 90 8.71 5.00 15.59
C GLU A 90 7.94 3.78 15.09
N VAL A 91 8.05 2.62 15.76
CA VAL A 91 7.27 1.43 15.41
C VAL A 91 5.77 1.70 15.58
N MET A 92 5.36 2.33 16.67
CA MET A 92 3.95 2.64 16.92
C MET A 92 3.39 3.66 15.92
N ALA A 93 4.19 4.64 15.51
CA ALA A 93 3.82 5.59 14.45
C ALA A 93 3.60 4.85 13.11
N TYR A 94 4.46 3.87 12.80
CA TYR A 94 4.30 3.04 11.62
C TYR A 94 3.02 2.18 11.69
N VAL A 95 2.73 1.53 12.80
CA VAL A 95 1.49 0.74 13.02
C VAL A 95 0.25 1.62 12.83
N ARG A 96 0.22 2.80 13.50
CA ARG A 96 -0.89 3.76 13.38
C ARG A 96 -1.09 4.24 11.95
N ALA A 97 0.01 4.56 11.26
CA ALA A 97 -0.06 5.00 9.86
C ALA A 97 -0.62 3.90 8.94
N LYS A 98 -0.22 2.64 9.13
CA LYS A 98 -0.74 1.51 8.35
C LYS A 98 -2.22 1.27 8.60
N LEU A 99 -2.67 1.34 9.85
CA LEU A 99 -4.09 1.18 10.19
C LEU A 99 -4.94 2.33 9.61
N ASP A 100 -4.46 3.58 9.71
CA ASP A 100 -5.13 4.76 9.14
C ASP A 100 -5.26 4.64 7.60
N MET A 101 -4.22 4.15 6.93
CA MET A 101 -4.27 3.89 5.49
C MET A 101 -5.30 2.82 5.14
N SER A 102 -5.40 1.75 5.91
CA SER A 102 -6.42 0.70 5.73
C SER A 102 -7.84 1.26 5.89
N ARG A 103 -8.04 2.19 6.83
CA ARG A 103 -9.33 2.89 7.02
C ARG A 103 -9.67 3.81 5.86
N ARG A 104 -8.69 4.60 5.37
CA ARG A 104 -8.92 5.62 4.31
C ARG A 104 -8.98 5.05 2.92
N TYR A 105 -8.25 3.97 2.65
CA TYR A 105 -8.03 3.40 1.32
C TYR A 105 -8.38 1.91 1.24
N PRO A 106 -9.57 1.48 1.73
CA PRO A 106 -9.90 0.05 1.76
C PRO A 106 -10.09 -0.57 0.37
N ARG A 107 -10.48 0.23 -0.61
CA ARG A 107 -10.64 -0.22 -2.00
C ARG A 107 -9.28 -0.49 -2.65
N GLU A 108 -8.34 0.39 -2.45
CA GLU A 108 -6.95 0.29 -2.89
C GLU A 108 -6.26 -0.92 -2.23
N SER A 109 -6.47 -1.13 -0.93
CA SER A 109 -5.94 -2.26 -0.19
C SER A 109 -6.43 -3.58 -0.81
N ARG A 110 -7.74 -3.74 -0.97
CA ARG A 110 -8.33 -4.95 -1.55
C ARG A 110 -7.89 -5.22 -2.99
N LEU A 111 -7.80 -4.17 -3.82
CA LEU A 111 -7.29 -4.33 -5.18
C LEU A 111 -5.86 -4.87 -5.17
N PHE A 112 -4.98 -4.25 -4.39
CA PHE A 112 -3.59 -4.65 -4.31
C PHE A 112 -3.43 -6.07 -3.74
N ALA A 113 -4.15 -6.40 -2.65
CA ALA A 113 -4.15 -7.74 -2.06
C ALA A 113 -4.63 -8.80 -3.06
N TYR A 114 -5.69 -8.51 -3.83
CA TYR A 114 -6.20 -9.42 -4.86
C TYR A 114 -5.14 -9.71 -5.94
N GLU A 115 -4.43 -8.71 -6.43
CA GLU A 115 -3.38 -8.88 -7.44
C GLU A 115 -2.20 -9.70 -6.90
N ILE A 116 -1.80 -9.48 -5.64
CA ILE A 116 -0.78 -10.31 -4.98
C ILE A 116 -1.21 -11.79 -4.91
N LEU A 117 -2.48 -12.05 -4.52
CA LEU A 117 -3.02 -13.40 -4.42
C LEU A 117 -3.14 -14.11 -5.78
N GLN A 118 -3.36 -13.36 -6.86
CA GLN A 118 -3.36 -13.91 -8.22
C GLN A 118 -1.94 -14.23 -8.75
N GLY A 119 -0.89 -13.87 -8.01
CA GLY A 119 0.49 -14.08 -8.42
C GLY A 119 0.87 -13.25 -9.65
N GLU A 120 0.35 -12.04 -9.77
CA GLU A 120 0.53 -11.15 -10.91
C GLU A 120 2.01 -10.99 -11.30
N PRO A 121 2.41 -11.43 -12.50
CA PRO A 121 3.82 -11.43 -12.92
C PRO A 121 4.46 -10.03 -12.93
N HIS A 122 3.65 -8.99 -13.20
CA HIS A 122 4.12 -7.60 -13.26
C HIS A 122 4.57 -7.06 -11.89
N LEU A 123 4.07 -7.63 -10.79
CA LEU A 123 4.48 -7.25 -9.44
C LEU A 123 5.77 -7.94 -9.00
N THR A 124 6.11 -9.10 -9.55
CA THR A 124 7.26 -9.90 -9.10
C THR A 124 8.57 -9.11 -9.16
N GLU A 125 8.81 -8.36 -10.22
CA GLU A 125 10.00 -7.53 -10.38
C GLU A 125 10.02 -6.37 -9.37
N ILE A 126 8.88 -5.69 -9.21
CA ILE A 126 8.71 -4.56 -8.28
C ILE A 126 8.87 -5.04 -6.82
N LEU A 127 8.25 -6.16 -6.48
CA LEU A 127 8.31 -6.75 -5.15
C LEU A 127 9.71 -7.29 -4.83
N GLY A 128 10.35 -7.98 -5.79
CA GLY A 128 11.68 -8.54 -5.61
C GLY A 128 12.81 -7.50 -5.53
N GLY A 129 12.60 -6.32 -6.10
CA GLY A 129 13.56 -5.22 -6.11
C GLY A 129 13.28 -4.17 -5.03
N ARG A 130 12.41 -3.23 -5.35
CA ARG A 130 12.16 -2.04 -4.52
C ARG A 130 11.59 -2.36 -3.13
N LEU A 131 10.57 -3.22 -3.06
CA LEU A 131 9.97 -3.60 -1.78
C LEU A 131 11.00 -4.24 -0.87
N ARG A 132 11.75 -5.24 -1.40
CA ARG A 132 12.80 -5.92 -0.63
C ARG A 132 13.79 -4.92 -0.04
N ASN A 133 14.33 -4.00 -0.84
CA ASN A 133 15.33 -3.02 -0.39
C ASN A 133 14.79 -2.12 0.74
N ILE A 134 13.52 -1.70 0.67
CA ILE A 134 12.90 -0.87 1.71
C ILE A 134 12.69 -1.68 3.00
N VAL A 135 12.22 -2.93 2.87
CA VAL A 135 12.05 -3.84 4.02
C VAL A 135 13.40 -4.17 4.66
N ASP A 136 14.45 -4.45 3.87
CA ASP A 136 15.78 -4.75 4.39
C ASP A 136 16.37 -3.56 5.17
N ARG A 137 16.16 -2.32 4.68
CA ARG A 137 16.56 -1.12 5.40
C ARG A 137 15.80 -0.97 6.73
N ALA A 138 14.48 -1.11 6.71
CA ALA A 138 13.68 -1.02 7.94
C ALA A 138 14.04 -2.12 8.93
N ALA A 139 14.23 -3.36 8.44
CA ALA A 139 14.65 -4.48 9.27
C ALA A 139 16.03 -4.25 9.93
N ALA A 140 16.98 -3.63 9.22
CA ALA A 140 18.29 -3.28 9.79
C ALA A 140 18.16 -2.23 10.91
N ILE A 141 17.29 -1.23 10.78
CA ILE A 141 17.00 -0.24 11.84
C ILE A 141 16.40 -0.94 13.07
N LEU A 142 15.38 -1.78 12.86
CA LEU A 142 14.73 -2.52 13.95
C LEU A 142 15.73 -3.45 14.66
N GLN A 143 16.59 -4.15 13.90
CA GLN A 143 17.62 -5.01 14.48
C GLN A 143 18.60 -4.22 15.36
N GLY A 144 19.05 -3.05 14.91
CA GLY A 144 19.91 -2.19 15.71
C GLY A 144 19.27 -1.81 17.06
N TRP A 145 17.99 -1.41 17.07
CA TRP A 145 17.26 -1.11 18.31
C TRP A 145 17.09 -2.31 19.24
N MET A 146 16.94 -3.52 18.67
CA MET A 146 16.88 -4.77 19.45
C MET A 146 18.24 -5.14 20.01
N ASP A 147 19.32 -4.98 19.24
CA ASP A 147 20.70 -5.26 19.68
C ASP A 147 21.14 -4.30 20.80
N ASP A 148 20.67 -3.06 20.77
CA ASP A 148 20.88 -2.04 21.81
C ASP A 148 19.95 -2.22 23.03
N GLY A 149 19.02 -3.21 23.00
CA GLY A 149 18.11 -3.50 24.09
C GLY A 149 16.93 -2.51 24.24
N HIS A 150 16.68 -1.70 23.24
CA HIS A 150 15.54 -0.75 23.25
C HIS A 150 14.21 -1.42 22.89
N LEU A 151 14.24 -2.54 22.19
CA LEU A 151 13.07 -3.35 21.83
C LEU A 151 13.35 -4.82 22.17
N ALA A 152 12.29 -5.58 22.43
CA ALA A 152 12.39 -7.02 22.60
C ALA A 152 12.90 -7.71 21.32
N ALA A 153 13.74 -8.74 21.47
CA ALA A 153 14.32 -9.49 20.35
C ALA A 153 13.24 -10.26 19.60
N ILE A 154 12.90 -9.80 18.40
CA ILE A 154 11.94 -10.41 17.47
C ILE A 154 12.57 -10.39 16.08
N GLU A 155 12.30 -11.38 15.23
CA GLU A 155 12.81 -11.31 13.85
C GLU A 155 12.17 -10.10 13.12
N PRO A 156 12.97 -9.11 12.66
CA PRO A 156 12.45 -7.82 12.20
C PRO A 156 11.50 -7.91 11.00
N ARG A 157 11.78 -8.81 10.05
CA ARG A 157 10.91 -8.98 8.87
C ARG A 157 9.56 -9.57 9.26
N HIS A 158 9.53 -10.52 10.21
CA HIS A 158 8.28 -11.08 10.71
C HIS A 158 7.48 -10.07 11.52
N LEU A 159 8.13 -9.16 12.25
CA LEU A 159 7.46 -8.02 12.88
C LEU A 159 6.78 -7.13 11.81
N ILE A 160 7.48 -6.79 10.73
CA ILE A 160 6.93 -6.01 9.61
C ILE A 160 5.73 -6.73 8.98
N PHE A 161 5.84 -8.03 8.71
CA PHE A 161 4.74 -8.83 8.15
C PHE A 161 3.55 -8.90 9.10
N SER A 162 3.78 -8.99 10.42
CA SER A 162 2.72 -8.95 11.42
C SER A 162 1.99 -7.61 11.44
N ILE A 163 2.73 -6.50 11.32
CA ILE A 163 2.12 -5.16 11.21
C ILE A 163 1.23 -5.09 9.96
N TRP A 164 1.69 -5.57 8.81
CA TRP A 164 0.87 -5.59 7.60
C TRP A 164 -0.38 -6.46 7.76
N ALA A 165 -0.21 -7.69 8.20
CA ALA A 165 -1.31 -8.62 8.36
C ALA A 165 -2.39 -8.09 9.33
N LEU A 166 -1.98 -7.55 10.48
CA LEU A 166 -2.91 -7.08 11.50
C LEU A 166 -3.59 -5.75 11.14
N THR A 167 -2.92 -4.87 10.40
CA THR A 167 -3.51 -3.58 10.01
C THR A 167 -4.37 -3.68 8.76
N GLN A 168 -3.94 -4.46 7.74
CA GLN A 168 -4.66 -4.59 6.48
C GLN A 168 -5.88 -5.50 6.58
N HIS A 169 -5.92 -6.42 7.55
CA HIS A 169 -7.04 -7.34 7.76
C HIS A 169 -8.40 -6.61 7.83
N TYR A 170 -8.45 -5.48 8.50
CA TYR A 170 -9.68 -4.68 8.65
C TYR A 170 -10.20 -4.08 7.33
N ALA A 171 -9.34 -3.88 6.34
CA ALA A 171 -9.72 -3.43 5.01
C ALA A 171 -10.00 -4.59 4.06
N ASP A 172 -9.10 -5.58 4.03
CA ASP A 172 -9.13 -6.67 3.04
C ASP A 172 -10.25 -7.66 3.33
N PHE A 173 -10.56 -7.90 4.62
CA PHE A 173 -11.60 -8.80 5.12
C PHE A 173 -12.75 -8.06 5.82
N ASP A 174 -13.03 -6.81 5.43
CA ASP A 174 -14.05 -5.94 6.04
C ASP A 174 -15.41 -6.64 6.19
N VAL A 175 -15.85 -7.38 5.18
CA VAL A 175 -17.12 -8.12 5.23
C VAL A 175 -17.14 -9.15 6.37
N GLN A 176 -16.05 -9.90 6.55
CA GLN A 176 -15.93 -10.87 7.64
C GLN A 176 -15.87 -10.19 9.01
N VAL A 177 -15.06 -9.14 9.12
CA VAL A 177 -14.89 -8.40 10.38
C VAL A 177 -16.22 -7.79 10.82
N ARG A 178 -16.95 -7.12 9.92
CA ARG A 178 -18.27 -6.55 10.22
C ARG A 178 -19.31 -7.61 10.54
N ALA A 179 -19.26 -8.77 9.90
CA ALA A 179 -20.18 -9.87 10.22
C ALA A 179 -19.97 -10.40 11.64
N VAL A 180 -18.74 -10.39 12.13
CA VAL A 180 -18.39 -10.83 13.49
C VAL A 180 -18.73 -9.78 14.54
N LEU A 181 -18.41 -8.51 14.29
CA LEU A 181 -18.64 -7.40 15.24
C LEU A 181 -20.12 -7.01 15.33
N GLY A 182 -20.91 -7.28 14.30
CA GLY A 182 -22.32 -6.92 14.22
C GLY A 182 -22.57 -5.50 13.71
N PRO A 183 -23.86 -5.16 13.50
CA PRO A 183 -24.26 -3.87 12.95
C PRO A 183 -23.97 -2.73 13.92
N GLY A 184 -23.57 -1.57 13.38
CA GLY A 184 -23.32 -0.35 14.14
C GLY A 184 -21.91 -0.20 14.72
N HIS A 185 -21.03 -1.18 14.54
CA HIS A 185 -19.63 -1.09 14.94
C HIS A 185 -18.74 -0.64 13.77
N ASP A 186 -17.88 0.37 14.00
CA ASP A 186 -16.77 0.65 13.12
C ASP A 186 -15.55 -0.16 13.59
N PRO A 187 -15.07 -1.13 12.79
CA PRO A 187 -13.94 -1.98 13.18
C PRO A 187 -12.67 -1.21 13.57
N PHE A 188 -12.50 -0.01 13.04
CA PHE A 188 -11.30 0.79 13.28
C PHE A 188 -11.30 1.52 14.62
N ASP A 189 -12.47 1.70 15.26
CA ASP A 189 -12.56 2.42 16.55
C ASP A 189 -11.89 1.59 17.67
N GLU A 190 -12.01 0.26 17.61
CA GLU A 190 -11.39 -0.65 18.58
C GLU A 190 -10.02 -1.15 18.13
N ALA A 191 -9.79 -1.26 16.82
CA ALA A 191 -8.54 -1.77 16.26
C ALA A 191 -7.32 -0.93 16.67
N GLY A 192 -7.44 0.40 16.70
CA GLY A 192 -6.35 1.29 17.09
C GLY A 192 -5.84 1.00 18.50
N PRO A 193 -6.67 1.12 19.55
CA PRO A 193 -6.27 0.82 20.93
C PRO A 193 -5.81 -0.66 21.10
N PHE A 194 -6.45 -1.59 20.42
CA PHE A 194 -6.05 -3.01 20.47
C PHE A 194 -4.64 -3.22 19.94
N LEU A 195 -4.34 -2.71 18.74
CA LEU A 195 -3.03 -2.87 18.11
C LEU A 195 -1.93 -2.11 18.87
N ASP A 196 -2.24 -0.91 19.39
CA ASP A 196 -1.31 -0.16 20.24
C ASP A 196 -0.89 -1.00 21.45
N ASN A 197 -1.85 -1.54 22.19
CA ASN A 197 -1.56 -2.41 23.34
C ASN A 197 -0.84 -3.70 22.95
N LEU A 198 -1.22 -4.34 21.84
CA LEU A 198 -0.61 -5.58 21.37
C LEU A 198 0.86 -5.40 21.04
N PHE A 199 1.18 -4.40 20.20
CA PHE A 199 2.56 -4.16 19.76
C PHE A 199 3.45 -3.65 20.90
N ARG A 200 2.95 -2.80 21.80
CA ARG A 200 3.69 -2.40 23.01
C ARG A 200 4.05 -3.60 23.87
N LYS A 201 3.10 -4.50 24.15
CA LYS A 201 3.38 -5.72 24.91
C LYS A 201 4.36 -6.66 24.20
N MET A 202 4.25 -6.79 22.89
CA MET A 202 5.12 -7.65 22.09
C MET A 202 6.55 -7.10 22.02
N LEU A 203 6.71 -5.79 22.01
CA LEU A 203 8.02 -5.14 21.94
C LEU A 203 8.73 -5.00 23.30
N GLY A 204 8.12 -5.46 24.40
CA GLY A 204 8.74 -5.60 25.69
C GLY A 204 8.79 -4.33 26.54
N VAL A 205 7.87 -3.39 26.29
CA VAL A 205 7.83 -2.10 27.02
C VAL A 205 6.47 -1.89 27.67
#